data_c2f05408cd7a2083e7b96143915b2486
#
_entry.id   c2f05408cd7a2083e7b96143915b2486
#
_cell.length_a   1.000
_cell.length_b   1.000
_cell.length_c   1.000
_cell.angle_alpha   90.00
_cell.angle_beta   90.00
_cell.angle_gamma   90.00
#
_symmetry.space_group_name_H-M   'P 1'
#
loop_
_entity.id
_entity.type
_entity.pdbx_description
1 polymer ?
#
loop_
_entity_poly.entity_id
_entity_poly.type
_entity_poly.pdbx_seq_one_letter_code
_entity_poly.pdbx_strand_id
1 'polypeptide(L)'
;TEGSKSAIITAGRGLGLDSDITQYLSNLIPVTRGQTWSLHDCLYGNEEKERQRQTEFANEVKKYDKLLETAMTIEGLICGRSIHASAVYLFNEDFLAHNARMKAPNGIYITQFNMKDSDYCSGLKMDFLTIQALDKIRTCMNLLIDAGYMKWQGSLRATYNKYLHPDVLDYDTKEMWDMVAKNDVTDLFQFDTAVGLQAAKRIKPHSLVELATANSIMRLMVSGEGAEQPIDTYIRYKNDINEWYKCMRDEYRLTESEIKILEKYLLPVYGVGDTQEIVMEISMDDHISGFNVTQSNKLRKGIAKKDEKLQEAM
;
A
#
# COMPACT_ATOMS: atom_id res chain seq x y z
N THR A 1 4.26 10.99 17.08
CA THR A 1 4.95 10.29 18.18
C THR A 1 6.43 10.16 17.89
N GLU A 2 7.23 10.13 18.93
CA GLU A 2 8.67 9.84 18.85
C GLU A 2 8.85 8.38 18.43
N GLY A 3 9.41 8.14 17.26
CA GLY A 3 9.71 6.79 16.80
C GLY A 3 11.08 6.33 17.33
N SER A 4 11.38 5.02 17.23
CA SER A 4 12.65 4.46 17.73
C SER A 4 13.89 5.16 17.18
N LYS A 5 13.94 5.45 15.88
CA LYS A 5 15.07 6.16 15.24
C LYS A 5 15.23 7.56 15.79
N SER A 6 14.15 8.32 15.87
CA SER A 6 14.17 9.67 16.38
C SER A 6 14.41 9.70 17.89
N ALA A 7 13.93 8.70 18.64
CA ALA A 7 14.19 8.56 20.08
C ALA A 7 15.69 8.46 20.39
N ILE A 8 16.44 7.66 19.62
CA ILE A 8 17.91 7.58 19.74
C ILE A 8 18.56 8.93 19.48
N ILE A 9 18.15 9.64 18.44
CA ILE A 9 18.71 10.94 18.08
C ILE A 9 18.38 11.99 19.14
N THR A 10 17.12 12.04 19.60
CA THR A 10 16.66 13.01 20.60
C THR A 10 17.31 12.76 21.96
N ALA A 11 17.35 11.51 22.40
CA ALA A 11 18.03 11.13 23.66
C ALA A 11 19.53 11.43 23.60
N GLY A 12 20.20 11.08 22.49
CA GLY A 12 21.62 11.36 22.32
C GLY A 12 21.94 12.85 22.33
N ARG A 13 21.12 13.65 21.66
CA ARG A 13 21.24 15.11 21.70
C ARG A 13 21.08 15.65 23.11
N GLY A 14 20.10 15.16 23.85
CA GLY A 14 19.86 15.54 25.26
C GLY A 14 21.02 15.16 26.19
N LEU A 15 21.73 14.09 25.88
CA LEU A 15 22.91 13.60 26.62
C LEU A 15 24.24 14.22 26.12
N GLY A 16 24.20 15.08 25.11
CA GLY A 16 25.38 15.74 24.55
C GLY A 16 26.27 14.84 23.68
N LEU A 17 25.70 13.74 23.13
CA LEU A 17 26.43 12.88 22.21
C LEU A 17 26.55 13.52 20.82
N ASP A 18 27.60 13.16 20.11
CA ASP A 18 27.83 13.57 18.74
C ASP A 18 26.70 13.12 17.82
N SER A 19 26.34 13.97 16.85
CA SER A 19 25.25 13.69 15.92
C SER A 19 25.54 12.50 15.02
N ASP A 20 26.80 12.27 14.64
CA ASP A 20 27.21 11.17 13.77
C ASP A 20 27.04 9.82 14.49
N ILE A 21 27.34 9.79 15.79
CA ILE A 21 27.13 8.62 16.63
C ILE A 21 25.63 8.28 16.70
N THR A 22 24.80 9.27 16.99
CA THR A 22 23.35 9.07 17.13
C THR A 22 22.71 8.68 15.79
N GLN A 23 23.18 9.25 14.69
CA GLN A 23 22.73 8.92 13.36
C GLN A 23 23.16 7.49 12.97
N TYR A 24 24.41 7.10 13.27
CA TYR A 24 24.88 5.74 13.06
C TYR A 24 24.02 4.73 13.80
N LEU A 25 23.79 4.92 15.11
CA LEU A 25 22.95 4.03 15.91
C LEU A 25 21.51 3.97 15.41
N SER A 26 20.95 5.10 15.01
CA SER A 26 19.62 5.20 14.40
C SER A 26 19.51 4.38 13.11
N ASN A 27 20.57 4.35 12.29
CA ASN A 27 20.60 3.61 11.03
C ASN A 27 20.69 2.09 11.23
N LEU A 28 21.16 1.61 12.38
CA LEU A 28 21.14 0.19 12.73
C LEU A 28 19.74 -0.34 13.04
N ILE A 29 18.75 0.55 13.23
CA ILE A 29 17.37 0.16 13.50
C ILE A 29 16.69 -0.20 12.18
N PRO A 30 16.22 -1.45 11.98
CA PRO A 30 15.61 -1.89 10.75
C PRO A 30 14.27 -1.20 10.45
N VAL A 31 13.96 -1.15 9.17
CA VAL A 31 12.64 -0.74 8.66
C VAL A 31 12.10 -1.88 7.80
N THR A 32 10.94 -2.40 8.17
CA THR A 32 10.26 -3.46 7.40
C THR A 32 8.91 -2.93 6.94
N ARG A 33 8.64 -2.98 5.63
CA ARG A 33 7.38 -2.51 5.02
C ARG A 33 7.04 -1.06 5.40
N GLY A 34 8.04 -0.18 5.45
CA GLY A 34 7.87 1.23 5.83
C GLY A 34 7.66 1.47 7.33
N GLN A 35 7.65 0.44 8.16
CA GLN A 35 7.56 0.55 9.61
C GLN A 35 8.92 0.33 10.26
N THR A 36 9.34 1.28 11.06
CA THR A 36 10.54 1.17 11.88
C THR A 36 10.27 0.22 13.05
N TRP A 37 11.23 -0.65 13.36
CA TRP A 37 11.12 -1.53 14.53
C TRP A 37 11.19 -0.73 15.82
N SER A 38 10.50 -1.21 16.87
CA SER A 38 10.66 -0.61 18.19
C SER A 38 12.05 -0.91 18.78
N LEU A 39 12.50 -0.06 19.69
CA LEU A 39 13.75 -0.32 20.40
C LEU A 39 13.70 -1.65 21.15
N HIS A 40 12.55 -2.00 21.73
CA HIS A 40 12.34 -3.29 22.36
C HIS A 40 12.54 -4.45 21.40
N ASP A 41 11.90 -4.42 20.22
CA ASP A 41 12.05 -5.48 19.21
C ASP A 41 13.50 -5.60 18.72
N CYS A 42 14.24 -4.47 18.61
CA CYS A 42 15.66 -4.50 18.25
C CYS A 42 16.55 -5.15 19.32
N LEU A 43 16.22 -4.98 20.60
CA LEU A 43 17.02 -5.49 21.71
C LEU A 43 16.76 -6.95 22.05
N TYR A 44 15.51 -7.36 21.98
CA TYR A 44 15.07 -8.65 22.48
C TYR A 44 14.52 -9.58 21.39
N GLY A 45 14.25 -9.03 20.20
CA GLY A 45 13.47 -9.72 19.17
C GLY A 45 11.97 -9.66 19.46
N ASN A 46 11.19 -10.19 18.54
CA ASN A 46 9.74 -10.35 18.68
C ASN A 46 9.29 -11.49 17.77
N GLU A 47 8.95 -12.63 18.37
CA GLU A 47 8.56 -13.84 17.64
C GLU A 47 7.25 -13.65 16.87
N GLU A 48 6.25 -12.96 17.48
CA GLU A 48 4.97 -12.69 16.82
C GLU A 48 5.11 -11.85 15.54
N LYS A 49 6.16 -11.03 15.46
CA LYS A 49 6.46 -10.18 14.29
C LYS A 49 7.61 -10.72 13.43
N GLU A 50 8.06 -11.94 13.67
CA GLU A 50 9.21 -12.55 12.99
C GLU A 50 10.46 -11.64 13.02
N ARG A 51 10.69 -10.93 14.12
CA ARG A 51 11.80 -9.98 14.28
C ARG A 51 12.90 -10.60 15.12
N GLN A 52 14.06 -10.79 14.54
CA GLN A 52 15.24 -11.25 15.26
C GLN A 52 15.93 -10.09 15.98
N ARG A 53 16.51 -10.38 17.15
CA ARG A 53 17.32 -9.42 17.87
C ARG A 53 18.41 -8.83 16.98
N GLN A 54 18.57 -7.52 16.98
CA GLN A 54 19.60 -6.78 16.25
C GLN A 54 20.86 -6.71 17.09
N THR A 55 21.73 -7.71 16.94
CA THR A 55 22.91 -7.89 17.79
C THR A 55 23.87 -6.69 17.69
N GLU A 56 24.08 -6.16 16.49
CA GLU A 56 24.94 -5.00 16.28
C GLU A 56 24.40 -3.76 17.00
N PHE A 57 23.12 -3.43 16.79
CA PHE A 57 22.47 -2.32 17.51
C PHE A 57 22.58 -2.48 19.02
N ALA A 58 22.25 -3.68 19.53
CA ALA A 58 22.27 -3.96 20.97
C ALA A 58 23.66 -3.84 21.59
N ASN A 59 24.72 -4.15 20.84
CA ASN A 59 26.09 -4.05 21.31
C ASN A 59 26.61 -2.60 21.22
N GLU A 60 26.30 -1.91 20.14
CA GLU A 60 26.76 -0.53 19.92
C GLU A 60 26.09 0.46 20.88
N VAL A 61 24.75 0.35 21.07
CA VAL A 61 24.04 1.30 21.94
C VAL A 61 24.46 1.19 23.40
N LYS A 62 24.90 0.02 23.86
CA LYS A 62 25.40 -0.21 25.24
C LYS A 62 26.69 0.52 25.57
N LYS A 63 27.42 1.01 24.57
CA LYS A 63 28.64 1.77 24.76
C LYS A 63 28.38 3.19 25.30
N TYR A 64 27.12 3.64 25.22
CA TYR A 64 26.70 4.98 25.62
C TYR A 64 25.79 4.90 26.82
N ASP A 65 26.32 5.31 27.96
CA ASP A 65 25.60 5.28 29.23
C ASP A 65 24.32 6.11 29.15
N LYS A 66 23.23 5.59 29.74
CA LYS A 66 21.91 6.19 29.78
C LYS A 66 21.19 6.44 28.44
N LEU A 67 21.88 6.29 27.29
CA LEU A 67 21.26 6.57 25.99
C LEU A 67 20.06 5.66 25.76
N LEU A 68 20.24 4.37 25.98
CA LEU A 68 19.19 3.39 25.74
C LEU A 68 17.99 3.58 26.67
N GLU A 69 18.26 3.77 27.97
CA GLU A 69 17.21 4.02 28.97
C GLU A 69 16.41 5.26 28.64
N THR A 70 17.09 6.36 28.30
CA THR A 70 16.45 7.63 27.93
C THR A 70 15.64 7.45 26.64
N ALA A 71 16.20 6.80 25.61
CA ALA A 71 15.52 6.58 24.34
C ALA A 71 14.25 5.72 24.50
N MET A 72 14.31 4.65 25.28
CA MET A 72 13.16 3.79 25.58
C MET A 72 12.07 4.53 26.37
N THR A 73 12.46 5.46 27.23
CA THR A 73 11.51 6.28 28.01
C THR A 73 10.73 7.25 27.11
N ILE A 74 11.36 7.79 26.09
CA ILE A 74 10.71 8.77 25.19
C ILE A 74 10.10 8.14 23.95
N GLU A 75 10.45 6.90 23.58
CA GLU A 75 9.84 6.19 22.45
C GLU A 75 8.32 6.09 22.65
N GLY A 76 7.56 6.46 21.63
CA GLY A 76 6.10 6.44 21.66
C GLY A 76 5.44 7.68 22.26
N LEU A 77 6.18 8.56 22.92
CA LEU A 77 5.61 9.82 23.45
C LEU A 77 5.19 10.75 22.32
N ILE A 78 4.17 11.55 22.58
CA ILE A 78 3.72 12.58 21.64
C ILE A 78 4.75 13.71 21.65
N CYS A 79 5.47 13.89 20.54
CA CYS A 79 6.52 14.91 20.39
C CYS A 79 6.10 16.11 19.53
N GLY A 80 4.99 16.03 18.82
CA GLY A 80 4.58 17.11 17.93
C GLY A 80 3.18 16.88 17.34
N ARG A 81 2.78 17.87 16.57
CA ARG A 81 1.56 17.84 15.77
C ARG A 81 1.89 18.18 14.33
N SER A 82 1.17 17.58 13.41
CA SER A 82 1.31 17.84 11.97
C SER A 82 -0.04 17.75 11.29
N ILE A 83 -0.10 18.25 10.06
CA ILE A 83 -1.24 18.08 9.18
C ILE A 83 -0.99 16.84 8.32
N HIS A 84 -2.04 16.07 8.03
CA HIS A 84 -1.96 15.02 7.02
C HIS A 84 -1.83 15.65 5.62
N ALA A 85 -0.98 15.08 4.78
CA ALA A 85 -0.65 15.69 3.48
C ALA A 85 -1.85 15.78 2.52
N SER A 86 -2.80 14.84 2.61
CA SER A 86 -3.88 14.69 1.63
C SER A 86 -5.25 14.37 2.24
N ALA A 87 -5.34 14.03 3.53
CA ALA A 87 -6.58 13.61 4.15
C ALA A 87 -7.30 14.76 4.86
N VAL A 88 -8.63 14.73 4.76
CA VAL A 88 -9.55 15.54 5.56
C VAL A 88 -10.54 14.63 6.26
N TYR A 89 -11.03 15.07 7.42
CA TYR A 89 -12.13 14.41 8.11
C TYR A 89 -13.44 15.14 7.83
N LEU A 90 -14.47 14.37 7.49
CA LEU A 90 -15.86 14.82 7.39
C LEU A 90 -16.65 14.29 8.59
N PHE A 91 -17.45 15.13 9.21
CA PHE A 91 -18.33 14.78 10.31
C PHE A 91 -19.76 15.09 9.91
N ASN A 92 -20.71 14.27 10.36
CA ASN A 92 -22.14 14.45 10.05
C ASN A 92 -22.75 15.62 10.81
N GLU A 93 -22.13 16.06 11.90
CA GLU A 93 -22.58 17.14 12.77
C GLU A 93 -21.54 18.25 12.82
N ASP A 94 -21.90 19.39 13.39
CA ASP A 94 -20.93 20.47 13.62
C ASP A 94 -19.83 19.96 14.55
N PHE A 95 -18.65 19.77 13.97
CA PHE A 95 -17.47 19.28 14.70
C PHE A 95 -17.18 20.14 15.93
N LEU A 96 -17.33 21.46 15.84
CA LEU A 96 -16.99 22.38 16.93
C LEU A 96 -18.01 22.37 18.07
N ALA A 97 -19.22 21.85 17.88
CA ALA A 97 -20.19 21.73 18.94
C ALA A 97 -19.77 20.70 20.00
N HIS A 98 -19.02 19.67 19.58
CA HIS A 98 -18.69 18.52 20.42
C HIS A 98 -17.20 18.22 20.55
N ASN A 99 -16.37 18.82 19.68
CA ASN A 99 -14.96 18.46 19.58
C ASN A 99 -14.06 19.70 19.51
N ALA A 100 -12.86 19.56 20.05
CA ALA A 100 -11.89 20.62 20.03
C ALA A 100 -11.00 20.58 18.76
N ARG A 101 -10.60 21.74 18.29
CA ARG A 101 -9.61 21.92 17.23
C ARG A 101 -8.34 22.57 17.76
N MET A 102 -7.25 22.38 17.06
CA MET A 102 -5.99 23.08 17.30
C MET A 102 -5.40 23.62 15.99
N LYS A 103 -4.44 24.52 16.09
CA LYS A 103 -3.68 24.98 14.92
C LYS A 103 -2.48 24.07 14.70
N ALA A 104 -2.29 23.62 13.48
CA ALA A 104 -1.04 23.00 13.02
C ALA A 104 0.08 24.08 12.95
N PRO A 105 1.36 23.68 12.83
CA PRO A 105 2.47 24.63 12.72
C PRO A 105 2.33 25.65 11.56
N ASN A 106 1.69 25.26 10.47
CA ASN A 106 1.40 26.11 9.31
C ASN A 106 0.14 27.01 9.48
N GLY A 107 -0.49 27.01 10.66
CA GLY A 107 -1.66 27.81 10.96
C GLY A 107 -3.01 27.24 10.55
N ILE A 108 -3.04 26.12 9.83
CA ILE A 108 -4.28 25.43 9.43
C ILE A 108 -4.91 24.75 10.65
N TYR A 109 -6.23 24.78 10.74
CA TYR A 109 -6.96 24.09 11.80
C TYR A 109 -7.03 22.58 11.52
N ILE A 110 -6.74 21.82 12.56
CA ILE A 110 -6.81 20.34 12.57
C ILE A 110 -7.58 19.87 13.80
N THR A 111 -8.11 18.65 13.75
CA THR A 111 -8.66 17.99 14.94
C THR A 111 -7.54 17.76 15.98
N GLN A 112 -7.89 17.78 17.26
CA GLN A 112 -6.98 17.39 18.33
C GLN A 112 -6.81 15.85 18.41
N PHE A 113 -7.69 15.12 17.78
CA PHE A 113 -7.68 13.67 17.81
C PHE A 113 -6.66 13.08 16.83
N ASN A 114 -6.09 11.95 17.20
CA ASN A 114 -5.40 11.07 16.27
C ASN A 114 -6.42 10.34 15.36
N MET A 115 -5.93 9.52 14.43
CA MET A 115 -6.78 8.81 13.48
C MET A 115 -7.83 7.91 14.18
N LYS A 116 -7.41 7.14 15.20
CA LYS A 116 -8.33 6.20 15.89
C LYS A 116 -9.42 6.92 16.66
N ASP A 117 -9.06 8.02 17.33
CA ASP A 117 -10.02 8.81 18.10
C ASP A 117 -10.99 9.54 17.16
N SER A 118 -10.51 10.03 16.01
CA SER A 118 -11.38 10.64 14.99
C SER A 118 -12.36 9.65 14.39
N ASP A 119 -11.92 8.42 14.11
CA ASP A 119 -12.80 7.33 13.64
C ASP A 119 -13.83 6.95 14.71
N TYR A 120 -13.43 6.91 15.98
CA TYR A 120 -14.33 6.64 17.11
C TYR A 120 -15.41 7.71 17.25
N CYS A 121 -15.08 8.98 16.99
CA CYS A 121 -16.02 10.10 16.94
C CYS A 121 -16.82 10.17 15.64
N SER A 122 -16.92 9.08 14.89
CA SER A 122 -17.68 8.97 13.63
C SER A 122 -17.20 9.90 12.51
N GLY A 123 -15.94 10.30 12.54
CA GLY A 123 -15.30 11.04 11.46
C GLY A 123 -15.04 10.13 10.26
N LEU A 124 -15.45 10.54 9.07
CA LEU A 124 -15.11 9.89 7.81
C LEU A 124 -13.82 10.49 7.26
N LYS A 125 -12.75 9.70 7.24
CA LYS A 125 -11.48 10.11 6.62
C LYS A 125 -11.57 9.97 5.09
N MET A 126 -11.33 11.08 4.40
CA MET A 126 -11.20 11.09 2.93
C MET A 126 -9.79 11.52 2.54
N ASP A 127 -9.11 10.66 1.81
CA ASP A 127 -7.77 10.92 1.28
C ASP A 127 -7.89 11.45 -0.16
N PHE A 128 -7.42 12.68 -0.39
CA PHE A 128 -7.36 13.30 -1.72
C PHE A 128 -5.93 13.25 -2.23
N LEU A 129 -5.63 12.18 -2.95
CA LEU A 129 -4.31 12.00 -3.53
C LEU A 129 -4.25 12.64 -4.92
N THR A 130 -3.25 13.49 -5.13
CA THR A 130 -2.94 14.01 -6.46
C THR A 130 -2.06 13.01 -7.20
N ILE A 131 -2.44 12.69 -8.44
CA ILE A 131 -1.66 11.81 -9.30
C ILE A 131 -0.91 12.67 -10.30
N GLN A 132 0.42 12.67 -10.20
CA GLN A 132 1.29 13.49 -11.06
C GLN A 132 1.11 13.19 -12.55
N ALA A 133 0.82 11.93 -12.90
CA ALA A 133 0.53 11.55 -14.29
C ALA A 133 -0.72 12.27 -14.85
N LEU A 134 -1.75 12.49 -14.01
CA LEU A 134 -2.93 13.25 -14.44
C LEU A 134 -2.63 14.74 -14.67
N ASP A 135 -1.68 15.31 -13.94
CA ASP A 135 -1.24 16.68 -14.16
C ASP A 135 -0.47 16.82 -15.48
N LYS A 136 0.34 15.82 -15.85
CA LYS A 136 0.98 15.74 -17.16
C LYS A 136 -0.05 15.67 -18.29
N ILE A 137 -1.08 14.83 -18.18
CA ILE A 137 -2.19 14.73 -19.14
C ILE A 137 -2.89 16.09 -19.29
N ARG A 138 -3.20 16.75 -18.19
CA ARG A 138 -3.78 18.10 -18.20
C ARG A 138 -2.91 19.10 -18.94
N THR A 139 -1.60 19.08 -18.67
CA THR A 139 -0.64 19.98 -19.32
C THR A 139 -0.60 19.72 -20.83
N CYS A 140 -0.54 18.46 -21.26
CA CYS A 140 -0.61 18.10 -22.69
C CYS A 140 -1.92 18.57 -23.33
N MET A 141 -3.06 18.40 -22.65
CA MET A 141 -4.34 18.91 -23.16
C MET A 141 -4.32 20.44 -23.39
N ASN A 142 -3.78 21.20 -22.43
CA ASN A 142 -3.67 22.65 -22.57
C ASN A 142 -2.79 23.04 -23.77
N LEU A 143 -1.63 22.39 -23.93
CA LEU A 143 -0.76 22.63 -25.10
C LEU A 143 -1.44 22.31 -26.44
N LEU A 144 -2.23 21.23 -26.50
CA LEU A 144 -2.99 20.84 -27.69
C LEU A 144 -4.13 21.84 -27.98
N ILE A 145 -4.75 22.40 -26.95
CA ILE A 145 -5.76 23.45 -27.08
C ILE A 145 -5.12 24.73 -27.63
N ASP A 146 -4.00 25.16 -27.05
CA ASP A 146 -3.27 26.37 -27.45
C ASP A 146 -2.75 26.25 -28.89
N ALA A 147 -2.34 25.07 -29.31
CA ALA A 147 -1.89 24.76 -30.67
C ALA A 147 -3.05 24.55 -31.67
N GLY A 148 -4.30 24.58 -31.22
CA GLY A 148 -5.48 24.42 -32.07
C GLY A 148 -5.84 22.99 -32.48
N TYR A 149 -5.14 21.98 -31.96
CA TYR A 149 -5.45 20.56 -32.22
C TYR A 149 -6.64 20.05 -31.41
N MET A 150 -6.92 20.69 -30.28
CA MET A 150 -8.01 20.33 -29.40
C MET A 150 -8.89 21.56 -29.11
N LYS A 151 -10.20 21.39 -29.04
CA LYS A 151 -11.14 22.49 -28.73
C LYS A 151 -11.62 22.38 -27.29
N TRP A 152 -11.53 23.46 -26.54
CA TRP A 152 -12.09 23.56 -25.19
C TRP A 152 -13.62 23.32 -25.19
N GLN A 153 -14.12 22.49 -24.32
CA GLN A 153 -15.52 22.10 -24.21
C GLN A 153 -16.25 22.72 -22.99
N GLY A 154 -15.82 23.89 -22.54
CA GLY A 154 -16.42 24.59 -21.40
C GLY A 154 -15.86 24.18 -20.03
N SER A 155 -15.30 22.99 -19.90
CA SER A 155 -14.59 22.53 -18.69
C SER A 155 -13.51 21.52 -19.02
N LEU A 156 -12.55 21.34 -18.12
CA LEU A 156 -11.50 20.32 -18.25
C LEU A 156 -12.11 18.91 -18.36
N ARG A 157 -13.10 18.60 -17.52
CA ARG A 157 -13.79 17.30 -17.55
C ARG A 157 -14.50 17.06 -18.89
N ALA A 158 -15.24 18.05 -19.40
CA ALA A 158 -15.93 17.92 -20.68
C ALA A 158 -14.94 17.76 -21.84
N THR A 159 -13.82 18.47 -21.80
CA THR A 159 -12.76 18.35 -22.79
C THR A 159 -12.09 16.98 -22.73
N TYR A 160 -11.73 16.49 -21.53
CA TYR A 160 -11.21 15.14 -21.33
C TYR A 160 -12.18 14.08 -21.86
N ASN A 161 -13.46 14.15 -21.45
CA ASN A 161 -14.47 13.16 -21.85
C ASN A 161 -14.66 13.10 -23.37
N LYS A 162 -14.51 14.22 -24.05
CA LYS A 162 -14.66 14.26 -25.52
C LYS A 162 -13.49 13.63 -26.27
N TYR A 163 -12.26 13.75 -25.74
CA TYR A 163 -11.06 13.38 -26.50
C TYR A 163 -10.29 12.21 -25.94
N LEU A 164 -10.36 11.98 -24.63
CA LEU A 164 -9.50 11.03 -23.91
C LEU A 164 -10.27 10.00 -23.06
N HIS A 165 -11.62 10.07 -23.03
CA HIS A 165 -12.39 9.10 -22.27
C HIS A 165 -12.22 7.69 -22.83
N PRO A 166 -12.20 6.62 -21.98
CA PRO A 166 -12.11 5.24 -22.45
C PRO A 166 -13.15 4.82 -23.49
N ASP A 167 -14.32 5.47 -23.50
CA ASP A 167 -15.36 5.26 -24.54
C ASP A 167 -15.01 5.88 -25.89
N VAL A 168 -13.99 6.72 -25.95
CA VAL A 168 -13.57 7.45 -27.15
C VAL A 168 -12.24 6.95 -27.70
N LEU A 169 -11.31 6.61 -26.81
CA LEU A 169 -10.02 6.04 -27.17
C LEU A 169 -10.06 4.52 -27.11
N ASP A 170 -9.52 3.88 -28.11
CA ASP A 170 -9.27 2.45 -28.09
C ASP A 170 -7.99 2.16 -27.27
N TYR A 171 -8.17 1.62 -26.05
CA TYR A 171 -7.08 1.22 -25.19
C TYR A 171 -6.62 -0.24 -25.44
N ASP A 172 -7.14 -0.89 -26.49
CA ASP A 172 -6.76 -2.25 -26.88
C ASP A 172 -5.93 -2.28 -28.17
N THR A 173 -5.39 -1.14 -28.61
CA THR A 173 -4.53 -1.09 -29.78
C THR A 173 -3.25 -1.90 -29.55
N LYS A 174 -2.92 -2.73 -30.54
CA LYS A 174 -1.73 -3.60 -30.50
C LYS A 174 -0.45 -2.79 -30.31
N GLU A 175 -0.35 -1.63 -30.95
CA GLU A 175 0.81 -0.74 -30.91
C GLU A 175 1.11 -0.29 -29.48
N MET A 176 0.09 0.07 -28.70
CA MET A 176 0.22 0.48 -27.30
C MET A 176 0.79 -0.66 -26.44
N TRP A 177 0.26 -1.86 -26.59
CA TRP A 177 0.74 -3.03 -25.83
C TRP A 177 2.10 -3.52 -26.29
N ASP A 178 2.42 -3.38 -27.58
CA ASP A 178 3.77 -3.64 -28.10
C ASP A 178 4.81 -2.69 -27.48
N MET A 179 4.47 -1.42 -27.21
CA MET A 179 5.33 -0.49 -26.48
C MET A 179 5.57 -0.96 -25.04
N VAL A 180 4.51 -1.34 -24.32
CA VAL A 180 4.64 -1.87 -22.96
C VAL A 180 5.49 -3.15 -22.94
N ALA A 181 5.28 -4.06 -23.89
CA ALA A 181 6.04 -5.30 -24.01
C ALA A 181 7.53 -5.07 -24.32
N LYS A 182 7.87 -3.97 -25.01
CA LYS A 182 9.26 -3.51 -25.25
C LYS A 182 9.86 -2.77 -24.06
N ASN A 183 9.10 -2.67 -22.96
CA ASN A 183 9.48 -1.97 -21.74
C ASN A 183 9.59 -0.44 -21.91
N ASP A 184 8.90 0.11 -22.89
CA ASP A 184 8.72 1.57 -23.06
C ASP A 184 7.53 2.01 -22.21
N VAL A 185 7.79 2.17 -20.91
CA VAL A 185 6.80 2.49 -19.86
C VAL A 185 7.11 3.82 -19.19
N THR A 186 7.89 4.66 -19.85
CA THR A 186 8.20 6.01 -19.38
C THR A 186 6.91 6.77 -19.11
N ASP A 187 6.82 7.41 -17.95
CA ASP A 187 5.63 8.13 -17.48
C ASP A 187 4.37 7.27 -17.24
N LEU A 188 4.43 5.96 -17.42
CA LEU A 188 3.34 5.09 -17.03
C LEU A 188 3.32 4.99 -15.49
N PHE A 189 2.18 5.36 -14.90
CA PHE A 189 2.03 5.47 -13.44
C PHE A 189 2.53 4.22 -12.71
N GLN A 190 3.54 4.41 -11.83
CA GLN A 190 4.21 3.40 -11.03
C GLN A 190 5.07 2.37 -11.81
N PHE A 191 4.99 2.31 -13.12
CA PHE A 191 5.81 1.42 -13.94
C PHE A 191 7.15 2.04 -14.36
N ASP A 192 7.33 3.33 -14.17
CA ASP A 192 8.60 4.06 -14.33
C ASP A 192 9.59 3.86 -13.16
N THR A 193 9.21 3.06 -12.16
CA THR A 193 10.09 2.64 -11.06
C THR A 193 10.86 1.36 -11.41
N ALA A 194 11.98 1.08 -10.72
CA ALA A 194 12.74 -0.15 -10.94
C ALA A 194 11.89 -1.43 -10.79
N VAL A 195 11.00 -1.45 -9.80
CA VAL A 195 10.08 -2.58 -9.56
C VAL A 195 9.04 -2.67 -10.68
N GLY A 196 8.46 -1.54 -11.07
CA GLY A 196 7.47 -1.49 -12.16
C GLY A 196 8.05 -1.91 -13.50
N LEU A 197 9.26 -1.43 -13.83
CA LEU A 197 9.99 -1.84 -15.03
C LEU A 197 10.23 -3.35 -15.08
N GLN A 198 10.62 -3.96 -13.96
CA GLN A 198 10.81 -5.41 -13.88
C GLN A 198 9.48 -6.16 -14.03
N ALA A 199 8.40 -5.67 -13.42
CA ALA A 199 7.09 -6.27 -13.54
C ALA A 199 6.59 -6.22 -15.00
N ALA A 200 6.66 -5.06 -15.66
CA ALA A 200 6.27 -4.90 -17.06
C ALA A 200 7.05 -5.83 -17.98
N LYS A 201 8.38 -5.91 -17.79
CA LYS A 201 9.27 -6.78 -18.59
C LYS A 201 8.94 -8.27 -18.41
N ARG A 202 8.59 -8.70 -17.21
CA ARG A 202 8.32 -10.10 -16.89
C ARG A 202 6.92 -10.52 -17.28
N ILE A 203 5.91 -9.71 -16.95
CA ILE A 203 4.50 -10.01 -17.17
C ILE A 203 4.09 -9.77 -18.62
N LYS A 204 4.68 -8.75 -19.27
CA LYS A 204 4.32 -8.30 -20.63
C LYS A 204 2.80 -8.14 -20.78
N PRO A 205 2.19 -7.21 -20.04
CA PRO A 205 0.75 -7.03 -20.09
C PRO A 205 0.31 -6.57 -21.49
N HIS A 206 -0.84 -7.08 -21.94
CA HIS A 206 -1.45 -6.73 -23.21
C HIS A 206 -2.96 -6.46 -23.09
N SER A 207 -3.39 -6.12 -21.89
CA SER A 207 -4.70 -5.56 -21.61
C SER A 207 -4.67 -4.67 -20.36
N LEU A 208 -5.67 -3.80 -20.19
CA LEU A 208 -5.78 -2.96 -18.99
C LEU A 208 -5.92 -3.81 -17.71
N VAL A 209 -6.62 -4.95 -17.80
CA VAL A 209 -6.75 -5.88 -16.67
C VAL A 209 -5.39 -6.41 -16.26
N GLU A 210 -4.60 -6.92 -17.21
CA GLU A 210 -3.26 -7.43 -16.93
C GLU A 210 -2.31 -6.35 -16.42
N LEU A 211 -2.43 -5.13 -16.91
CA LEU A 211 -1.64 -3.99 -16.43
C LEU A 211 -2.03 -3.64 -14.98
N ALA A 212 -3.32 -3.64 -14.65
CA ALA A 212 -3.81 -3.41 -13.30
C ALA A 212 -3.34 -4.52 -12.34
N THR A 213 -3.45 -5.78 -12.75
CA THR A 213 -2.93 -6.92 -11.98
C THR A 213 -1.42 -6.82 -11.79
N ALA A 214 -0.65 -6.49 -12.84
CA ALA A 214 0.79 -6.27 -12.73
C ALA A 214 1.13 -5.20 -11.69
N ASN A 215 0.37 -4.09 -11.67
CA ASN A 215 0.54 -3.01 -10.69
C ASN A 215 0.23 -3.47 -9.26
N SER A 216 -0.72 -4.36 -9.09
CA SER A 216 -1.11 -4.90 -7.78
C SER A 216 -0.06 -5.90 -7.26
N ILE A 217 0.29 -6.91 -8.08
CA ILE A 217 1.14 -8.02 -7.63
C ILE A 217 2.63 -7.66 -7.51
N MET A 218 3.12 -6.64 -8.25
CA MET A 218 4.53 -6.25 -8.17
C MET A 218 4.97 -5.79 -6.76
N ARG A 219 4.02 -5.50 -5.88
CA ARG A 219 4.27 -5.07 -4.50
C ARG A 219 4.03 -6.18 -3.49
N LEU A 220 3.45 -7.29 -3.93
CA LEU A 220 3.21 -8.44 -3.08
C LEU A 220 4.51 -9.22 -2.94
N MET A 221 4.85 -9.56 -1.71
CA MET A 221 5.98 -10.42 -1.39
C MET A 221 5.53 -11.46 -0.38
N VAL A 222 5.88 -12.72 -0.66
CA VAL A 222 5.68 -13.82 0.28
C VAL A 222 6.95 -13.97 1.10
N SER A 223 6.79 -14.08 2.43
CA SER A 223 7.87 -14.37 3.36
C SER A 223 8.00 -15.89 3.49
N GLY A 224 9.21 -16.40 3.40
CA GLY A 224 9.54 -17.82 3.55
C GLY A 224 10.66 -18.21 2.60
N GLU A 225 11.61 -18.99 3.10
CA GLU A 225 12.72 -19.48 2.30
C GLU A 225 12.18 -20.48 1.26
N GLY A 226 12.36 -20.17 -0.03
CA GLY A 226 11.87 -20.99 -1.14
C GLY A 226 10.39 -20.80 -1.55
N ALA A 227 9.66 -19.85 -0.93
CA ALA A 227 8.29 -19.57 -1.34
C ALA A 227 8.22 -18.91 -2.72
N GLU A 228 7.36 -19.43 -3.60
CA GLU A 228 7.11 -18.84 -4.91
C GLU A 228 6.48 -17.46 -4.76
N GLN A 229 7.03 -16.46 -5.44
CA GLN A 229 6.50 -15.11 -5.37
C GLN A 229 5.21 -14.95 -6.19
N PRO A 230 4.25 -14.12 -5.78
CA PRO A 230 2.98 -13.95 -6.50
C PRO A 230 3.13 -13.60 -7.98
N ILE A 231 4.18 -12.86 -8.33
CA ILE A 231 4.49 -12.54 -9.72
C ILE A 231 4.92 -13.77 -10.52
N ASP A 232 5.63 -14.71 -9.91
CA ASP A 232 6.07 -15.95 -10.57
C ASP A 232 4.87 -16.87 -10.79
N THR A 233 4.03 -17.02 -9.78
CA THR A 233 2.76 -17.78 -9.85
C THR A 233 1.85 -17.22 -10.96
N TYR A 234 1.70 -15.88 -10.99
CA TYR A 234 0.90 -15.23 -12.03
C TYR A 234 1.42 -15.51 -13.44
N ILE A 235 2.72 -15.37 -13.65
CA ILE A 235 3.34 -15.65 -14.96
C ILE A 235 3.17 -17.10 -15.35
N ARG A 236 3.32 -18.03 -14.43
CA ARG A 236 3.14 -19.47 -14.64
C ARG A 236 1.71 -19.78 -15.09
N TYR A 237 0.71 -19.28 -14.38
CA TYR A 237 -0.70 -19.48 -14.73
C TYR A 237 -1.12 -18.73 -16.00
N LYS A 238 -0.56 -17.55 -16.26
CA LYS A 238 -0.79 -16.82 -17.52
C LYS A 238 -0.27 -17.58 -18.72
N ASN A 239 0.86 -18.24 -18.59
CA ASN A 239 1.43 -19.07 -19.68
C ASN A 239 0.70 -20.39 -19.86
N ASP A 240 0.24 -21.03 -18.79
CA ASP A 240 -0.56 -22.25 -18.82
C ASP A 240 -1.59 -22.25 -17.68
N ILE A 241 -2.82 -21.92 -18.00
CA ILE A 241 -3.92 -21.87 -17.02
C ILE A 241 -4.25 -23.27 -16.44
N ASN A 242 -3.83 -24.35 -17.08
CA ASN A 242 -4.04 -25.69 -16.55
C ASN A 242 -3.24 -25.93 -15.28
N GLU A 243 -2.14 -25.22 -15.09
CA GLU A 243 -1.38 -25.26 -13.83
C GLU A 243 -2.21 -24.74 -12.65
N TRP A 244 -3.05 -23.70 -12.86
CA TRP A 244 -3.99 -23.24 -11.83
C TRP A 244 -5.02 -24.32 -11.51
N TYR A 245 -5.65 -24.94 -12.51
CA TYR A 245 -6.60 -26.03 -12.28
C TYR A 245 -5.99 -27.21 -11.55
N LYS A 246 -4.75 -27.55 -11.90
CA LYS A 246 -4.00 -28.61 -11.23
C LYS A 246 -3.74 -28.25 -9.76
N CYS A 247 -3.30 -27.03 -9.47
CA CYS A 247 -3.11 -26.56 -8.12
C CYS A 247 -4.41 -26.63 -7.29
N MET A 248 -5.55 -26.18 -7.86
CA MET A 248 -6.85 -26.27 -7.17
C MET A 248 -7.23 -27.70 -6.82
N ARG A 249 -6.98 -28.68 -7.72
CA ARG A 249 -7.30 -30.10 -7.49
C ARG A 249 -6.31 -30.78 -6.57
N ASP A 250 -5.02 -30.63 -6.84
CA ASP A 250 -3.97 -31.45 -6.22
C ASP A 250 -3.53 -30.89 -4.85
N GLU A 251 -3.38 -29.58 -4.76
CA GLU A 251 -2.91 -28.90 -3.54
C GLU A 251 -4.06 -28.52 -2.62
N TYR A 252 -5.08 -27.83 -3.18
CA TYR A 252 -6.24 -27.36 -2.39
C TYR A 252 -7.35 -28.42 -2.29
N ARG A 253 -7.28 -29.52 -3.08
CA ARG A 253 -8.24 -30.64 -3.07
C ARG A 253 -9.68 -30.23 -3.29
N LEU A 254 -9.90 -29.20 -4.09
CA LEU A 254 -11.21 -28.70 -4.42
C LEU A 254 -11.91 -29.60 -5.44
N THR A 255 -13.22 -29.73 -5.31
CA THR A 255 -14.09 -30.38 -6.28
C THR A 255 -14.29 -29.50 -7.51
N GLU A 256 -14.71 -30.11 -8.63
CA GLU A 256 -14.99 -29.35 -9.87
C GLU A 256 -16.08 -28.28 -9.68
N SER A 257 -17.04 -28.50 -8.78
CA SER A 257 -18.06 -27.52 -8.45
C SER A 257 -17.52 -26.32 -7.69
N GLU A 258 -16.60 -26.53 -6.76
CA GLU A 258 -15.93 -25.46 -6.01
C GLU A 258 -14.97 -24.67 -6.90
N ILE A 259 -14.22 -25.36 -7.76
CA ILE A 259 -13.35 -24.72 -8.76
C ILE A 259 -14.17 -23.81 -9.66
N LYS A 260 -15.33 -24.27 -10.14
CA LYS A 260 -16.22 -23.48 -11.00
C LYS A 260 -16.74 -22.21 -10.33
N ILE A 261 -16.92 -22.21 -9.03
CA ILE A 261 -17.28 -21.00 -8.28
C ILE A 261 -16.12 -20.00 -8.27
N LEU A 262 -14.89 -20.49 -8.06
CA LEU A 262 -13.69 -19.64 -8.03
C LEU A 262 -13.31 -19.09 -9.41
N GLU A 263 -13.63 -19.79 -10.50
CA GLU A 263 -13.38 -19.33 -11.88
C GLU A 263 -13.90 -17.92 -12.12
N LYS A 264 -15.09 -17.62 -11.63
CA LYS A 264 -15.75 -16.31 -11.77
C LYS A 264 -14.87 -15.16 -11.30
N TYR A 265 -14.12 -15.38 -10.22
CA TYR A 265 -13.32 -14.36 -9.56
C TYR A 265 -11.85 -14.37 -9.97
N LEU A 266 -11.30 -15.56 -10.18
CA LEU A 266 -9.87 -15.74 -10.32
C LEU A 266 -9.39 -15.91 -11.77
N LEU A 267 -10.20 -16.44 -12.68
CA LEU A 267 -9.76 -16.59 -14.08
C LEU A 267 -9.45 -15.25 -14.76
N PRO A 268 -10.21 -14.16 -14.54
CA PRO A 268 -9.87 -12.88 -15.14
C PRO A 268 -8.48 -12.35 -14.78
N VAL A 269 -7.93 -12.81 -13.66
CA VAL A 269 -6.61 -12.45 -13.12
C VAL A 269 -5.65 -13.65 -13.07
N TYR A 270 -5.83 -14.59 -13.97
CA TYR A 270 -5.01 -15.82 -14.10
C TYR A 270 -4.78 -16.55 -12.76
N GLY A 271 -5.83 -16.68 -11.96
CA GLY A 271 -5.81 -17.49 -10.74
C GLY A 271 -5.15 -16.84 -9.52
N VAL A 272 -4.65 -15.62 -9.62
CA VAL A 272 -4.01 -14.92 -8.52
C VAL A 272 -4.90 -13.79 -8.01
N GLY A 273 -5.43 -13.92 -6.80
CA GLY A 273 -6.19 -12.85 -6.15
C GLY A 273 -5.29 -11.63 -5.87
N ASP A 274 -5.30 -10.66 -6.75
CA ASP A 274 -4.37 -9.53 -6.80
C ASP A 274 -4.85 -8.30 -6.03
N THR A 275 -6.13 -8.23 -5.69
CA THR A 275 -6.75 -7.08 -5.03
C THR A 275 -7.52 -7.48 -3.77
N GLN A 276 -7.71 -6.50 -2.89
CA GLN A 276 -8.50 -6.67 -1.67
C GLN A 276 -10.00 -6.87 -2.00
N GLU A 277 -10.45 -6.31 -3.10
CA GLU A 277 -11.81 -6.42 -3.59
C GLU A 277 -12.14 -7.88 -3.96
N ILE A 278 -11.26 -8.58 -4.65
CA ILE A 278 -11.43 -10.01 -4.97
C ILE A 278 -11.59 -10.85 -3.70
N VAL A 279 -10.79 -10.59 -2.67
CA VAL A 279 -10.93 -11.29 -1.38
C VAL A 279 -12.30 -11.04 -0.75
N MET A 280 -12.78 -9.80 -0.84
CA MET A 280 -14.12 -9.45 -0.34
C MET A 280 -15.21 -10.13 -1.16
N GLU A 281 -15.14 -10.08 -2.49
CA GLU A 281 -16.12 -10.70 -3.37
C GLU A 281 -16.22 -12.21 -3.15
N ILE A 282 -15.07 -12.90 -3.07
CA ILE A 282 -15.01 -14.34 -2.79
C ILE A 282 -15.67 -14.65 -1.43
N SER A 283 -15.33 -13.91 -0.38
CA SER A 283 -15.89 -14.15 0.95
C SER A 283 -17.38 -13.80 1.08
N MET A 284 -17.91 -12.95 0.20
CA MET A 284 -19.32 -12.57 0.17
C MET A 284 -20.18 -13.53 -0.68
N ASP A 285 -19.57 -14.40 -1.48
CA ASP A 285 -20.32 -15.37 -2.28
C ASP A 285 -21.04 -16.38 -1.37
N ASP A 286 -22.34 -16.55 -1.58
CA ASP A 286 -23.21 -17.42 -0.77
C ASP A 286 -22.79 -18.90 -0.81
N HIS A 287 -22.11 -19.33 -1.88
CA HIS A 287 -21.61 -20.71 -2.02
C HIS A 287 -20.25 -20.91 -1.34
N ILE A 288 -19.60 -19.82 -0.84
CA ILE A 288 -18.30 -19.89 -0.14
C ILE A 288 -18.52 -19.59 1.34
N SER A 289 -18.64 -18.32 1.71
CA SER A 289 -18.78 -17.92 3.11
C SER A 289 -20.07 -17.11 3.39
N GLY A 290 -20.68 -16.53 2.36
CA GLY A 290 -21.88 -15.71 2.49
C GLY A 290 -21.72 -14.52 3.45
N PHE A 291 -20.52 -13.99 3.59
CA PHE A 291 -20.26 -12.89 4.51
C PHE A 291 -20.97 -11.61 4.05
N ASN A 292 -21.47 -10.85 5.01
CA ASN A 292 -21.85 -9.47 4.71
C ASN A 292 -20.61 -8.56 4.57
N VAL A 293 -20.81 -7.35 4.05
CA VAL A 293 -19.73 -6.37 3.80
C VAL A 293 -18.86 -6.12 5.04
N THR A 294 -19.47 -6.06 6.23
CA THR A 294 -18.74 -5.82 7.49
C THR A 294 -17.81 -6.98 7.84
N GLN A 295 -18.29 -8.21 7.71
CA GLN A 295 -17.52 -9.42 7.96
C GLN A 295 -16.37 -9.57 6.94
N SER A 296 -16.68 -9.39 5.68
CA SER A 296 -15.71 -9.42 4.58
C SER A 296 -14.62 -8.36 4.74
N ASN A 297 -14.98 -7.14 5.13
CA ASN A 297 -14.01 -6.09 5.42
C ASN A 297 -13.14 -6.38 6.65
N LYS A 298 -13.68 -7.08 7.66
CA LYS A 298 -12.90 -7.54 8.81
C LYS A 298 -11.87 -8.60 8.37
N LEU A 299 -12.28 -9.57 7.57
CA LEU A 299 -11.41 -10.57 6.97
C LEU A 299 -10.27 -9.92 6.16
N ARG A 300 -10.62 -9.05 5.22
CA ARG A 300 -9.65 -8.30 4.42
C ARG A 300 -8.61 -7.55 5.27
N LYS A 301 -9.07 -6.87 6.33
CA LYS A 301 -8.17 -6.17 7.26
C LYS A 301 -7.27 -7.12 8.04
N GLY A 302 -7.76 -8.29 8.41
CA GLY A 302 -6.98 -9.33 9.09
C GLY A 302 -5.87 -9.89 8.21
N ILE A 303 -6.20 -10.24 6.96
CA ILE A 303 -5.22 -10.70 5.96
C ILE A 303 -4.14 -9.63 5.73
N ALA A 304 -4.54 -8.37 5.54
CA ALA A 304 -3.61 -7.27 5.30
C ALA A 304 -2.66 -7.01 6.48
N LYS A 305 -3.11 -7.29 7.71
CA LYS A 305 -2.32 -7.12 8.94
C LYS A 305 -1.57 -8.38 9.36
N LYS A 306 -1.78 -9.51 8.66
CA LYS A 306 -1.31 -10.84 9.07
C LYS A 306 -1.73 -11.17 10.51
N ASP A 307 -3.01 -11.00 10.81
CA ASP A 307 -3.59 -11.28 12.13
C ASP A 307 -3.76 -12.79 12.31
N GLU A 308 -2.81 -13.43 12.98
CA GLU A 308 -2.79 -14.88 13.20
C GLU A 308 -4.04 -15.38 13.96
N LYS A 309 -4.54 -14.60 14.92
CA LYS A 309 -5.77 -14.96 15.66
C LYS A 309 -7.00 -15.01 14.76
N LEU A 310 -7.00 -14.19 13.71
CA LEU A 310 -8.07 -14.22 12.73
C LEU A 310 -7.90 -15.40 11.76
N GLN A 311 -6.67 -15.76 11.43
CA GLN A 311 -6.37 -16.94 10.58
C GLN A 311 -6.73 -18.25 11.27
N GLU A 312 -6.48 -18.36 12.60
CA GLU A 312 -6.86 -19.52 13.40
C GLU A 312 -8.38 -19.65 13.63
N ALA A 313 -9.11 -18.51 13.55
CA ALA A 313 -10.55 -18.47 13.78
C ALA A 313 -11.39 -18.70 12.51
N MET A 314 -10.75 -18.86 11.37
CA MET A 314 -11.33 -19.11 10.05
C MET A 314 -11.16 -20.55 9.62
#